data_e49979fb27b8a5b6465f6b97aaa33fd1
#
_entry.id   e49979fb27b8a5b6465f6b97aaa33fd1
#
_cell.length_a   1.000
_cell.length_b   1.000
_cell.length_c   1.000
_cell.angle_alpha   90.00
_cell.angle_beta   90.00
_cell.angle_gamma   90.00
#
_symmetry.space_group_name_H-M   'P 1'
#
loop_
_entity.id
_entity.type
_entity.pdbx_description
1 polymer ?
#
loop_
_entity_poly.entity_id
_entity_poly.type
_entity_poly.pdbx_seq_one_letter_code
_entity_poly.pdbx_strand_id
1 'polypeptide(L)'
;MAPGDEVQPAPVTTRSAAAKWWLFAIVGVLSLIADQGSKIWARASLPTLGHAVSGDCKPPLPVDWLPDASHHVHCYGDTVDVIKGFWTWRLSMNPGSAFGLFGSLAVGRILLSIVGVAAVIGMFVMLKKSRNDQRILHWALALVAGGAVGNLIDRIHTGMVTDFVSWDLKFMVWPTFNVADIVLVIGVILMFIDIQIEGKREKAKKAARQQKAKAAGLVKDLEA
;
A
#
# COMPACT_ATOMS: atom_id res chain seq x y z
N MET A 1 -0.80 -8.24 -59.88
CA MET A 1 -1.33 -7.93 -58.54
C MET A 1 -1.09 -9.16 -57.70
N ALA A 2 -0.15 -9.05 -56.73
CA ALA A 2 0.14 -10.14 -55.82
C ALA A 2 -0.95 -10.22 -54.72
N PRO A 3 -1.32 -11.45 -54.26
CA PRO A 3 -2.35 -11.61 -53.25
C PRO A 3 -1.84 -11.02 -51.92
N GLY A 4 -2.72 -10.27 -51.25
CA GLY A 4 -2.44 -9.41 -50.13
C GLY A 4 -1.74 -10.10 -48.97
N ASP A 5 -0.72 -9.40 -48.43
CA ASP A 5 -0.09 -9.69 -47.15
C ASP A 5 -1.15 -9.57 -46.02
N GLU A 6 -1.68 -10.71 -45.62
CA GLU A 6 -2.43 -10.81 -44.38
C GLU A 6 -1.47 -10.45 -43.23
N VAL A 7 -1.62 -9.25 -42.67
CA VAL A 7 -0.91 -8.84 -41.46
C VAL A 7 -1.35 -9.76 -40.32
N GLN A 8 -0.55 -10.80 -40.07
CA GLN A 8 -0.76 -11.66 -38.90
C GLN A 8 -0.68 -10.82 -37.66
N PRO A 9 -1.69 -10.86 -36.75
CA PRO A 9 -1.61 -10.17 -35.48
C PRO A 9 -0.42 -10.71 -34.68
N ALA A 10 0.44 -9.79 -34.22
CA ALA A 10 1.60 -10.13 -33.41
C ALA A 10 1.23 -11.12 -32.29
N PRO A 11 2.05 -12.14 -32.01
CA PRO A 11 1.76 -13.16 -31.02
C PRO A 11 1.54 -12.48 -29.64
N VAL A 12 0.34 -12.64 -29.11
CA VAL A 12 0.03 -12.23 -27.74
C VAL A 12 0.87 -13.12 -26.84
N THR A 13 1.99 -12.62 -26.32
CA THR A 13 2.81 -13.33 -25.36
C THR A 13 1.98 -13.55 -24.10
N THR A 14 1.38 -14.72 -23.97
CA THR A 14 0.68 -15.16 -22.77
C THR A 14 1.73 -15.39 -21.67
N ARG A 15 1.91 -14.40 -20.79
CA ARG A 15 2.78 -14.58 -19.63
C ARG A 15 2.28 -15.73 -18.77
N SER A 16 3.23 -16.53 -18.25
CA SER A 16 2.89 -17.64 -17.36
C SER A 16 2.19 -17.12 -16.10
N ALA A 17 1.24 -17.88 -15.60
CA ALA A 17 0.55 -17.56 -14.35
C ALA A 17 1.55 -17.38 -13.16
N ALA A 18 2.69 -18.07 -13.20
CA ALA A 18 3.75 -17.95 -12.20
C ALA A 18 4.36 -16.53 -12.14
N ALA A 19 4.44 -15.82 -13.26
CA ALA A 19 5.07 -14.49 -13.30
C ALA A 19 4.39 -13.46 -12.41
N LYS A 20 3.06 -13.47 -12.28
CA LYS A 20 2.35 -12.55 -11.39
C LYS A 20 2.62 -12.84 -9.92
N TRP A 21 2.76 -14.11 -9.55
CA TRP A 21 3.07 -14.52 -8.18
C TRP A 21 4.50 -14.15 -7.79
N TRP A 22 5.46 -14.34 -8.69
CA TRP A 22 6.84 -13.91 -8.45
C TRP A 22 6.95 -12.39 -8.32
N LEU A 23 6.28 -11.63 -9.19
CA LEU A 23 6.24 -10.18 -9.08
C LEU A 23 5.64 -9.74 -7.73
N PHE A 24 4.51 -10.32 -7.36
CA PHE A 24 3.86 -10.03 -6.08
C PHE A 24 4.78 -10.35 -4.90
N ALA A 25 5.40 -11.51 -4.89
CA ALA A 25 6.30 -11.92 -3.81
C ALA A 25 7.53 -11.01 -3.72
N ILE A 26 8.21 -10.74 -4.84
CA ILE A 26 9.44 -9.92 -4.84
C ILE A 26 9.13 -8.49 -4.40
N VAL A 27 8.12 -7.85 -5.00
CA VAL A 27 7.78 -6.47 -4.66
C VAL A 27 7.26 -6.35 -3.24
N GLY A 28 6.40 -7.29 -2.79
CA GLY A 28 5.89 -7.31 -1.43
C GLY A 28 7.00 -7.49 -0.39
N VAL A 29 7.93 -8.41 -0.63
CA VAL A 29 9.09 -8.64 0.26
C VAL A 29 10.03 -7.43 0.27
N LEU A 30 10.33 -6.84 -0.88
CA LEU A 30 11.18 -5.64 -0.93
C LEU A 30 10.53 -4.45 -0.23
N SER A 31 9.22 -4.25 -0.38
CA SER A 31 8.48 -3.22 0.35
C SER A 31 8.53 -3.45 1.86
N LEU A 32 8.37 -4.70 2.29
CA LEU A 32 8.45 -5.08 3.70
C LEU A 32 9.85 -4.87 4.27
N ILE A 33 10.91 -5.26 3.53
CA ILE A 33 12.30 -5.04 3.95
C ILE A 33 12.60 -3.54 4.07
N ALA A 34 12.17 -2.73 3.11
CA ALA A 34 12.35 -1.29 3.15
C ALA A 34 11.62 -0.66 4.34
N ASP A 35 10.39 -1.08 4.61
CA ASP A 35 9.62 -0.60 5.75
C ASP A 35 10.26 -1.00 7.08
N GLN A 36 10.46 -2.29 7.33
CA GLN A 36 10.99 -2.76 8.61
C GLN A 36 12.44 -2.32 8.83
N GLY A 37 13.27 -2.30 7.78
CA GLY A 37 14.63 -1.79 7.85
C GLY A 37 14.69 -0.31 8.24
N SER A 38 13.85 0.53 7.63
CA SER A 38 13.77 1.96 7.98
C SER A 38 13.20 2.19 9.39
N LYS A 39 12.25 1.40 9.83
CA LYS A 39 11.69 1.46 11.20
C LYS A 39 12.71 1.03 12.25
N ILE A 40 13.49 -0.03 12.00
CA ILE A 40 14.59 -0.45 12.88
C ILE A 40 15.63 0.66 12.97
N TRP A 41 16.04 1.23 11.82
CA TRP A 41 16.94 2.36 11.78
C TRP A 41 16.39 3.56 12.59
N ALA A 42 15.14 3.93 12.39
CA ALA A 42 14.52 5.06 13.07
C ALA A 42 14.51 4.86 14.60
N ARG A 43 14.14 3.69 15.07
CA ARG A 43 14.16 3.36 16.51
C ARG A 43 15.57 3.36 17.12
N ALA A 44 16.58 2.97 16.34
CA ALA A 44 17.96 2.88 16.82
C ALA A 44 18.71 4.23 16.75
N SER A 45 18.36 5.10 15.83
CA SER A 45 19.19 6.26 15.46
C SER A 45 18.55 7.61 15.77
N LEU A 46 17.22 7.69 15.79
CA LEU A 46 16.56 8.98 16.03
C LEU A 46 16.47 9.32 17.52
N PRO A 47 16.66 10.60 17.88
CA PRO A 47 16.55 11.05 19.25
C PRO A 47 15.15 10.77 19.81
N THR A 48 15.10 10.40 21.07
CA THR A 48 13.86 10.36 21.83
C THR A 48 13.90 11.47 22.88
N LEU A 49 12.75 12.04 23.20
CA LEU A 49 12.67 13.02 24.29
C LEU A 49 13.07 12.33 25.59
N GLY A 50 14.27 12.64 26.09
CA GLY A 50 14.77 12.14 27.37
C GLY A 50 13.96 12.63 28.57
N HIS A 51 12.99 13.51 28.37
CA HIS A 51 12.13 14.16 29.35
C HIS A 51 10.65 14.07 28.99
N ALA A 52 10.25 13.09 28.16
CA ALA A 52 8.83 12.83 28.00
C ALA A 52 8.16 12.65 29.36
N VAL A 53 7.01 13.21 29.50
CA VAL A 53 6.20 13.44 30.70
C VAL A 53 5.99 12.20 31.61
N SER A 54 6.44 11.03 31.20
CA SER A 54 6.62 9.83 32.04
C SER A 54 7.88 9.10 31.56
N GLY A 55 8.66 8.53 32.46
CA GLY A 55 9.96 7.91 32.21
C GLY A 55 9.97 6.69 31.25
N ASP A 56 8.92 6.48 30.48
CA ASP A 56 8.59 5.26 29.75
C ASP A 56 9.00 5.30 28.26
N CYS A 57 9.48 6.45 27.75
CA CYS A 57 9.89 6.62 26.36
C CYS A 57 11.40 6.60 26.15
N LYS A 58 12.15 5.75 26.87
CA LYS A 58 13.61 5.61 26.69
C LYS A 58 13.93 4.60 25.59
N PRO A 59 14.83 4.92 24.64
CA PRO A 59 15.35 3.93 23.70
C PRO A 59 16.43 3.04 24.36
N PRO A 60 16.56 1.78 23.87
CA PRO A 60 15.61 1.14 22.99
C PRO A 60 14.33 0.85 23.75
N LEU A 61 13.18 1.14 23.12
CA LEU A 61 11.89 0.75 23.69
C LEU A 61 11.90 -0.77 23.91
N PRO A 62 11.64 -1.28 25.13
CA PRO A 62 11.60 -2.70 25.37
C PRO A 62 10.63 -3.37 24.41
N VAL A 63 10.98 -4.57 23.93
CA VAL A 63 10.12 -5.35 23.01
C VAL A 63 8.78 -5.71 23.66
N ASP A 64 8.75 -5.77 24.97
CA ASP A 64 7.63 -6.03 25.86
C ASP A 64 6.92 -4.75 26.36
N TRP A 65 7.35 -3.57 25.90
CA TRP A 65 6.69 -2.33 26.26
C TRP A 65 5.32 -2.24 25.58
N LEU A 66 4.32 -2.79 26.24
CA LEU A 66 2.91 -2.54 25.93
C LEU A 66 2.52 -1.30 26.72
N PRO A 67 2.18 -0.17 26.04
CA PRO A 67 1.68 0.97 26.78
C PRO A 67 0.44 0.52 27.55
N ASP A 68 0.46 0.75 28.85
CA ASP A 68 -0.76 0.65 29.64
C ASP A 68 -1.80 1.54 28.96
N ALA A 69 -2.95 0.95 28.65
CA ALA A 69 -4.03 1.63 27.93
C ALA A 69 -4.55 2.89 28.65
N SER A 70 -4.11 3.13 29.86
CA SER A 70 -4.47 4.29 30.69
C SER A 70 -3.65 5.54 30.40
N HIS A 71 -2.49 5.44 29.72
CA HIS A 71 -1.62 6.58 29.46
C HIS A 71 -1.60 6.89 27.95
N HIS A 72 -2.25 7.95 27.54
CA HIS A 72 -2.26 8.49 26.17
C HIS A 72 -0.91 9.16 25.82
N VAL A 73 0.21 8.46 26.00
CA VAL A 73 1.52 9.04 25.73
C VAL A 73 1.93 8.74 24.31
N HIS A 74 1.78 9.74 23.42
CA HIS A 74 2.50 9.76 22.17
C HIS A 74 3.97 10.04 22.47
N CYS A 75 4.83 9.04 22.35
CA CYS A 75 6.26 9.23 22.44
C CYS A 75 6.76 9.90 21.15
N TYR A 76 7.00 11.19 21.22
CA TYR A 76 7.63 11.94 20.14
C TYR A 76 9.10 12.19 20.48
N GLY A 77 9.99 11.89 19.54
CA GLY A 77 11.39 12.27 19.61
C GLY A 77 11.64 13.73 19.24
N ASP A 78 12.83 14.21 19.52
CA ASP A 78 13.33 15.47 18.95
C ASP A 78 13.44 15.36 17.43
N THR A 79 13.31 16.49 16.76
CA THR A 79 13.38 16.54 15.30
C THR A 79 14.82 16.65 14.81
N VAL A 80 15.14 15.91 13.74
CA VAL A 80 16.40 16.03 12.99
C VAL A 80 16.07 16.58 11.62
N ASP A 81 16.56 17.79 11.30
CA ASP A 81 16.30 18.42 10.02
C ASP A 81 16.96 17.65 8.86
N VAL A 82 16.17 17.29 7.87
CA VAL A 82 16.63 16.80 6.55
C VAL A 82 16.62 17.96 5.56
N ILE A 83 15.50 18.66 5.49
CA ILE A 83 15.33 19.91 4.74
C ILE A 83 14.75 20.93 5.71
N LYS A 84 15.58 21.90 6.11
CA LYS A 84 15.20 22.90 7.11
C LYS A 84 13.86 23.57 6.78
N GLY A 85 12.96 23.49 7.75
CA GLY A 85 11.63 24.09 7.65
C GLY A 85 10.66 23.42 6.69
N PHE A 86 10.94 22.17 6.25
CA PHE A 86 10.03 21.37 5.44
C PHE A 86 10.01 19.91 5.85
N TRP A 87 11.16 19.23 5.91
CA TRP A 87 11.24 17.78 6.18
C TRP A 87 12.16 17.50 7.34
N THR A 88 11.62 16.81 8.34
CA THR A 88 12.37 16.35 9.51
C THR A 88 12.18 14.85 9.72
N TRP A 89 13.19 14.20 10.30
CA TRP A 89 13.02 12.92 10.94
C TRP A 89 12.55 13.15 12.36
N ARG A 90 11.51 12.47 12.77
CA ARG A 90 10.94 12.54 14.12
C ARG A 90 10.37 11.20 14.51
N LEU A 91 10.98 10.51 15.47
CA LEU A 91 10.43 9.25 15.96
C LEU A 91 9.07 9.49 16.63
N SER A 92 8.06 8.77 16.15
CA SER A 92 6.70 8.80 16.67
C SER A 92 6.16 7.38 16.78
N MET A 93 5.74 6.99 17.99
CA MET A 93 5.08 5.70 18.20
C MET A 93 3.57 5.89 18.13
N ASN A 94 2.95 5.39 17.06
CA ASN A 94 1.55 5.59 16.73
C ASN A 94 0.71 4.39 17.22
N PRO A 95 -0.08 4.53 18.28
CA PRO A 95 -0.89 3.44 18.81
C PRO A 95 -2.12 3.09 17.96
N GLY A 96 -2.30 3.76 16.81
CA GLY A 96 -3.44 3.55 15.93
C GLY A 96 -4.68 4.36 16.33
N SER A 97 -4.53 5.38 17.16
CA SER A 97 -5.59 6.33 17.45
C SER A 97 -5.67 7.40 16.35
N ALA A 98 -6.09 6.99 15.12
CA ALA A 98 -6.47 7.97 14.13
C ALA A 98 -7.56 8.87 14.74
N PHE A 99 -7.18 10.08 15.19
CA PHE A 99 -8.08 11.13 15.66
C PHE A 99 -8.93 10.83 16.92
N GLY A 100 -8.54 9.87 17.78
CA GLY A 100 -9.32 9.53 18.97
C GLY A 100 -10.68 8.85 18.70
N LEU A 101 -10.92 8.43 17.45
CA LEU A 101 -12.19 7.87 16.99
C LEU A 101 -12.59 6.54 17.66
N PHE A 102 -11.66 5.82 18.27
CA PHE A 102 -11.90 4.45 18.74
C PHE A 102 -12.01 4.30 20.26
N GLY A 103 -12.18 5.38 21.00
CA GLY A 103 -12.48 5.36 22.44
C GLY A 103 -11.40 4.75 23.35
N SER A 104 -10.67 3.73 22.91
CA SER A 104 -9.50 3.18 23.61
C SER A 104 -8.41 2.75 22.65
N LEU A 105 -7.14 2.86 23.04
CA LEU A 105 -5.97 2.47 22.25
C LEU A 105 -5.99 0.98 21.88
N ALA A 106 -6.46 0.12 22.78
CA ALA A 106 -6.53 -1.32 22.55
C ALA A 106 -7.53 -1.66 21.45
N VAL A 107 -8.71 -1.03 21.43
CA VAL A 107 -9.73 -1.25 20.38
C VAL A 107 -9.23 -0.78 19.02
N GLY A 108 -8.61 0.39 18.95
CA GLY A 108 -8.03 0.91 17.71
C GLY A 108 -6.95 -0.02 17.13
N ARG A 109 -6.04 -0.52 17.99
CA ARG A 109 -5.00 -1.48 17.59
C ARG A 109 -5.58 -2.78 17.04
N ILE A 110 -6.53 -3.39 17.75
CA ILE A 110 -7.15 -4.65 17.32
C ILE A 110 -7.90 -4.46 16.00
N LEU A 111 -8.72 -3.43 15.89
CA LEU A 111 -9.50 -3.14 14.69
C LEU A 111 -8.58 -2.92 13.47
N LEU A 112 -7.55 -2.09 13.60
CA LEU A 112 -6.60 -1.84 12.52
C LEU A 112 -5.78 -3.08 12.16
N SER A 113 -5.49 -3.97 13.12
CA SER A 113 -4.86 -5.25 12.84
C SER A 113 -5.78 -6.18 12.04
N ILE A 114 -7.06 -6.27 12.41
CA ILE A 114 -8.07 -7.04 11.67
C ILE A 114 -8.21 -6.50 10.24
N VAL A 115 -8.30 -5.18 10.09
CA VAL A 115 -8.38 -4.54 8.76
C VAL A 115 -7.12 -4.84 7.94
N GLY A 116 -5.93 -4.78 8.55
CA GLY A 116 -4.68 -5.14 7.88
C GLY A 116 -4.66 -6.59 7.39
N VAL A 117 -5.05 -7.53 8.24
CA VAL A 117 -5.16 -8.96 7.86
C VAL A 117 -6.18 -9.15 6.73
N ALA A 118 -7.36 -8.54 6.85
CA ALA A 118 -8.39 -8.62 5.83
C ALA A 118 -7.92 -8.02 4.49
N ALA A 119 -7.18 -6.92 4.52
CA ALA A 119 -6.59 -6.32 3.33
C ALA A 119 -5.60 -7.28 2.66
N VAL A 120 -4.68 -7.90 3.40
CA VAL A 120 -3.71 -8.87 2.86
C VAL A 120 -4.43 -10.06 2.22
N ILE A 121 -5.43 -10.62 2.88
CA ILE A 121 -6.25 -11.72 2.33
C ILE A 121 -6.95 -11.25 1.04
N GLY A 122 -7.55 -10.05 1.06
CA GLY A 122 -8.19 -9.46 -0.11
C GLY A 122 -7.23 -9.30 -1.29
N MET A 123 -5.98 -8.83 -1.05
CA MET A 123 -4.96 -8.72 -2.10
C MET A 123 -4.60 -10.07 -2.71
N PHE A 124 -4.48 -11.12 -1.89
CA PHE A 124 -4.24 -12.49 -2.38
C PHE A 124 -5.39 -13.01 -3.24
N VAL A 125 -6.63 -12.81 -2.80
CA VAL A 125 -7.82 -13.23 -3.57
C VAL A 125 -7.90 -12.46 -4.89
N MET A 126 -7.65 -11.15 -4.88
CA MET A 126 -7.63 -10.34 -6.09
C MET A 126 -6.52 -10.78 -7.05
N LEU A 127 -5.31 -11.03 -6.54
CA LEU A 127 -4.20 -11.55 -7.35
C LEU A 127 -4.56 -12.89 -8.02
N LYS A 128 -5.15 -13.81 -7.26
CA LYS A 128 -5.60 -15.10 -7.78
C LYS A 128 -6.60 -14.94 -8.93
N LYS A 129 -7.55 -14.02 -8.80
CA LYS A 129 -8.60 -13.74 -9.78
C LYS A 129 -8.15 -12.84 -10.93
N SER A 130 -7.04 -12.12 -10.80
CA SER A 130 -6.54 -11.21 -11.83
C SER A 130 -6.05 -11.94 -13.08
N ARG A 131 -6.17 -11.27 -14.23
CA ARG A 131 -5.58 -11.77 -15.49
C ARG A 131 -4.07 -11.57 -15.46
N ASN A 132 -3.35 -12.41 -16.20
CA ASN A 132 -1.88 -12.38 -16.24
C ASN A 132 -1.29 -11.13 -16.93
N ASP A 133 -2.09 -10.38 -17.69
CA ASP A 133 -1.69 -9.15 -18.39
C ASP A 133 -1.88 -7.86 -17.56
N GLN A 134 -2.54 -7.92 -16.40
CA GLN A 134 -2.81 -6.77 -15.51
C GLN A 134 -1.60 -6.42 -14.63
N ARG A 135 -0.51 -5.98 -15.25
CA ARG A 135 0.75 -5.71 -14.53
C ARG A 135 0.63 -4.61 -13.48
N ILE A 136 -0.10 -3.53 -13.81
CA ILE A 136 -0.30 -2.40 -12.89
C ILE A 136 -1.00 -2.90 -11.63
N LEU A 137 -2.05 -3.71 -11.78
CA LEU A 137 -2.74 -4.34 -10.66
C LEU A 137 -1.79 -5.21 -9.81
N HIS A 138 -0.93 -6.02 -10.45
CA HIS A 138 -0.01 -6.89 -9.70
C HIS A 138 0.99 -6.08 -8.85
N TRP A 139 1.55 -4.99 -9.39
CA TRP A 139 2.38 -4.06 -8.62
C TRP A 139 1.60 -3.43 -7.48
N ALA A 140 0.40 -2.93 -7.75
CA ALA A 140 -0.48 -2.32 -6.77
C ALA A 140 -0.77 -3.24 -5.58
N LEU A 141 -1.21 -4.48 -5.90
CA LEU A 141 -1.52 -5.49 -4.87
C LEU A 141 -0.31 -5.86 -4.03
N ALA A 142 0.88 -5.96 -4.64
CA ALA A 142 2.12 -6.27 -3.95
C ALA A 142 2.55 -5.17 -2.98
N LEU A 143 2.48 -3.90 -3.42
CA LEU A 143 2.81 -2.73 -2.59
C LEU A 143 1.85 -2.61 -1.41
N VAL A 144 0.53 -2.74 -1.66
CA VAL A 144 -0.47 -2.68 -0.59
C VAL A 144 -0.29 -3.82 0.41
N ALA A 145 -0.06 -5.05 -0.06
CA ALA A 145 0.17 -6.19 0.82
C ALA A 145 1.44 -6.01 1.66
N GLY A 146 2.56 -5.58 1.04
CA GLY A 146 3.83 -5.32 1.74
C GLY A 146 3.71 -4.26 2.82
N GLY A 147 3.08 -3.12 2.51
CA GLY A 147 2.83 -2.05 3.48
C GLY A 147 1.89 -2.47 4.61
N ALA A 148 0.79 -3.17 4.27
CA ALA A 148 -0.15 -3.67 5.28
C ALA A 148 0.52 -4.65 6.25
N VAL A 149 1.35 -5.57 5.74
CA VAL A 149 2.13 -6.51 6.57
C VAL A 149 3.14 -5.75 7.43
N GLY A 150 3.84 -4.73 6.89
CA GLY A 150 4.79 -3.93 7.65
C GLY A 150 4.17 -3.26 8.87
N ASN A 151 3.04 -2.57 8.69
CA ASN A 151 2.32 -1.94 9.79
C ASN A 151 1.63 -2.96 10.73
N LEU A 152 1.31 -4.16 10.24
CA LEU A 152 0.77 -5.25 11.06
C LEU A 152 1.84 -5.86 11.97
N ILE A 153 3.07 -6.07 11.47
CA ILE A 153 4.21 -6.55 12.26
C ILE A 153 4.47 -5.63 13.45
N ASP A 154 4.51 -4.32 13.22
CA ASP A 154 4.69 -3.35 14.30
C ASP A 154 3.58 -3.47 15.36
N ARG A 155 2.31 -3.57 14.95
CA ARG A 155 1.18 -3.70 15.89
C ARG A 155 1.22 -4.99 16.70
N ILE A 156 1.68 -6.08 16.11
CA ILE A 156 1.81 -7.37 16.81
C ILE A 156 3.00 -7.34 17.76
N HIS A 157 4.14 -6.79 17.31
CA HIS A 157 5.40 -6.87 18.04
C HIS A 157 5.53 -5.81 19.13
N THR A 158 5.19 -4.55 18.81
CA THR A 158 5.37 -3.42 19.73
C THR A 158 4.05 -2.81 20.20
N GLY A 159 2.92 -3.25 19.66
CA GLY A 159 1.60 -2.66 19.95
C GLY A 159 1.33 -1.34 19.24
N MET A 160 2.33 -0.71 18.66
CA MET A 160 2.27 0.60 18.00
C MET A 160 2.97 0.55 16.64
N VAL A 161 2.59 1.45 15.73
CA VAL A 161 3.31 1.64 14.46
C VAL A 161 4.41 2.68 14.66
N THR A 162 5.58 2.39 14.14
CA THR A 162 6.72 3.31 14.13
C THR A 162 6.62 4.23 12.94
N ASP A 163 6.41 5.52 13.20
CA ASP A 163 6.39 6.60 12.21
C ASP A 163 7.61 7.49 12.43
N PHE A 164 8.18 8.04 11.34
CA PHE A 164 9.41 8.82 11.47
C PHE A 164 9.61 9.91 10.42
N VAL A 165 8.77 9.99 9.39
CA VAL A 165 8.80 11.07 8.39
C VAL A 165 7.81 12.15 8.82
N SER A 166 8.27 13.39 8.96
CA SER A 166 7.42 14.53 9.29
C SER A 166 7.63 15.66 8.29
N TRP A 167 6.55 16.20 7.75
CA TRP A 167 6.57 17.33 6.83
C TRP A 167 5.85 18.55 7.42
N ASP A 168 6.52 19.69 7.39
CA ASP A 168 5.94 21.00 7.67
C ASP A 168 5.58 21.67 6.35
N LEU A 169 4.29 21.71 6.05
CA LEU A 169 3.75 22.34 4.84
C LEU A 169 3.49 23.84 5.03
N LYS A 170 4.01 24.46 6.11
CA LYS A 170 3.83 25.87 6.51
C LYS A 170 2.43 26.23 7.00
N PHE A 171 1.38 25.72 6.39
CA PHE A 171 -0.01 25.91 6.81
C PHE A 171 -0.51 24.80 7.74
N MET A 172 0.18 23.64 7.74
CA MET A 172 -0.07 22.53 8.65
C MET A 172 1.16 21.62 8.75
N VAL A 173 1.34 20.97 9.87
CA VAL A 173 2.28 19.85 10.00
C VAL A 173 1.53 18.58 9.58
N TRP A 174 2.06 17.90 8.55
CA TRP A 174 1.49 16.63 8.10
C TRP A 174 1.73 15.57 9.18
N PRO A 175 0.73 14.71 9.50
CA PRO A 175 0.93 13.62 10.43
C PRO A 175 2.16 12.80 10.08
N THR A 176 2.94 12.38 11.09
CA THR A 176 4.10 11.53 10.87
C THR A 176 3.69 10.21 10.23
N PHE A 177 4.53 9.73 9.32
CA PHE A 177 4.28 8.51 8.55
C PHE A 177 5.57 7.71 8.33
N ASN A 178 5.44 6.53 7.73
CA ASN A 178 6.53 5.59 7.49
C ASN A 178 6.55 5.07 6.04
N VAL A 179 7.48 4.17 5.73
CA VAL A 179 7.61 3.60 4.37
C VAL A 179 6.40 2.74 3.99
N ALA A 180 5.79 2.00 4.95
CA ALA A 180 4.57 1.23 4.66
C ALA A 180 3.44 2.14 4.17
N ASP A 181 3.27 3.33 4.76
CA ASP A 181 2.23 4.27 4.34
C ASP A 181 2.48 4.79 2.92
N ILE A 182 3.75 5.05 2.57
CA ILE A 182 4.14 5.46 1.22
C ILE A 182 3.76 4.39 0.20
N VAL A 183 4.15 3.14 0.44
CA VAL A 183 3.87 2.06 -0.51
C VAL A 183 2.39 1.72 -0.58
N LEU A 184 1.64 1.86 0.54
CA LEU A 184 0.19 1.75 0.57
C LEU A 184 -0.46 2.80 -0.33
N VAL A 185 -0.09 4.06 -0.21
CA VAL A 185 -0.63 5.16 -1.03
C VAL A 185 -0.31 4.94 -2.51
N ILE A 186 0.94 4.61 -2.84
CA ILE A 186 1.34 4.31 -4.22
C ILE A 186 0.53 3.13 -4.77
N GLY A 187 0.38 2.07 -3.99
CA GLY A 187 -0.39 0.89 -4.38
C GLY A 187 -1.86 1.21 -4.65
N VAL A 188 -2.50 2.01 -3.79
CA VAL A 188 -3.89 2.47 -4.00
C VAL A 188 -4.03 3.32 -5.27
N ILE A 189 -3.09 4.23 -5.52
CA ILE A 189 -3.07 5.04 -6.75
C ILE A 189 -2.97 4.12 -7.98
N LEU A 190 -2.06 3.14 -7.96
CA LEU A 190 -1.92 2.19 -9.05
C LEU A 190 -3.18 1.34 -9.26
N MET A 191 -3.86 0.91 -8.18
CA MET A 191 -5.15 0.22 -8.28
C MET A 191 -6.18 1.09 -8.99
N PHE A 192 -6.27 2.37 -8.61
CA PHE A 192 -7.18 3.31 -9.25
C PHE A 192 -6.89 3.48 -10.75
N ILE A 193 -5.60 3.58 -11.11
CA ILE A 193 -5.16 3.66 -12.52
C ILE A 193 -5.56 2.39 -13.27
N ASP A 194 -5.34 1.20 -12.70
CA ASP A 194 -5.72 -0.07 -13.33
C ASP A 194 -7.24 -0.15 -13.58
N ILE A 195 -8.05 0.25 -12.60
CA ILE A 195 -9.51 0.30 -12.74
C ILE A 195 -9.93 1.20 -13.92
N GLN A 196 -9.31 2.38 -14.07
CA GLN A 196 -9.61 3.27 -15.19
C GLN A 196 -9.24 2.68 -16.55
N ILE A 197 -8.08 2.03 -16.63
CA ILE A 197 -7.60 1.38 -17.85
C ILE A 197 -8.53 0.22 -18.23
N GLU A 198 -8.87 -0.65 -17.29
CA GLU A 198 -9.73 -1.80 -17.54
C GLU A 198 -11.17 -1.35 -17.88
N GLY A 199 -11.68 -0.31 -17.24
CA GLY A 199 -12.97 0.27 -17.58
C GLY A 199 -13.03 0.77 -19.04
N LYS A 200 -11.95 1.42 -19.53
CA LYS A 200 -11.84 1.84 -20.95
C LYS A 200 -11.75 0.64 -21.89
N ARG A 201 -10.96 -0.38 -21.52
CA ARG A 201 -10.82 -1.62 -22.30
C ARG A 201 -12.14 -2.36 -22.46
N GLU A 202 -12.91 -2.49 -21.39
CA GLU A 202 -14.22 -3.15 -21.43
C GLU A 202 -15.24 -2.38 -22.26
N LYS A 203 -15.26 -1.03 -22.17
CA LYS A 203 -16.09 -0.19 -23.05
C LYS A 203 -15.74 -0.39 -24.52
N ALA A 204 -14.45 -0.38 -24.87
CA ALA A 204 -13.99 -0.60 -26.23
C ALA A 204 -14.37 -1.99 -26.77
N LYS A 205 -14.20 -3.05 -25.95
CA LYS A 205 -14.62 -4.41 -26.32
C LYS A 205 -16.13 -4.52 -26.57
N LYS A 206 -16.95 -3.88 -25.71
CA LYS A 206 -18.41 -3.86 -25.89
C LYS A 206 -18.80 -3.14 -27.19
N ALA A 207 -18.19 -1.99 -27.48
CA ALA A 207 -18.43 -1.25 -28.72
C ALA A 207 -18.07 -2.08 -29.97
N ALA A 208 -16.88 -2.71 -29.94
CA ALA A 208 -16.44 -3.59 -31.07
C ALA A 208 -17.37 -4.80 -31.28
N ARG A 209 -17.86 -5.42 -30.18
CA ARG A 209 -18.85 -6.51 -30.28
C ARG A 209 -20.17 -6.04 -30.87
N GLN A 210 -20.66 -4.85 -30.46
CA GLN A 210 -21.90 -4.28 -31.02
C GLN A 210 -21.75 -3.95 -32.50
N GLN A 211 -20.61 -3.39 -32.93
CA GLN A 211 -20.35 -3.13 -34.35
C GLN A 211 -20.32 -4.41 -35.18
N LYS A 212 -19.62 -5.46 -34.71
CA LYS A 212 -19.59 -6.76 -35.37
C LYS A 212 -20.99 -7.40 -35.48
N ALA A 213 -21.79 -7.32 -34.45
CA ALA A 213 -23.16 -7.84 -34.43
C ALA A 213 -24.04 -7.08 -35.44
N LYS A 214 -23.93 -5.75 -35.54
CA LYS A 214 -24.64 -4.93 -36.52
C LYS A 214 -24.21 -5.28 -37.95
N ALA A 215 -22.90 -5.41 -38.19
CA ALA A 215 -22.38 -5.78 -39.51
C ALA A 215 -22.85 -7.18 -39.94
N ALA A 216 -22.88 -8.16 -39.04
CA ALA A 216 -23.35 -9.50 -39.28
C ALA A 216 -24.90 -9.55 -39.58
N GLY A 217 -25.67 -8.67 -38.92
CA GLY A 217 -27.10 -8.50 -39.21
C GLY A 217 -27.33 -7.90 -40.61
N LEU A 218 -26.54 -6.88 -40.99
CA LEU A 218 -26.62 -6.26 -42.28
C LEU A 218 -26.31 -7.26 -43.45
N VAL A 219 -25.36 -8.17 -43.23
CA VAL A 219 -25.01 -9.21 -44.23
C VAL A 219 -26.16 -10.21 -44.36
N LYS A 220 -26.85 -10.59 -43.31
CA LYS A 220 -28.02 -11.47 -43.38
C LYS A 220 -29.19 -10.85 -44.14
N ASP A 221 -29.40 -9.54 -44.00
CA ASP A 221 -30.46 -8.80 -44.68
C ASP A 221 -30.17 -8.55 -46.16
N LEU A 222 -28.92 -8.74 -46.61
CA LEU A 222 -28.52 -8.67 -48.06
C LEU A 222 -28.53 -10.03 -48.76
N GLU A 223 -28.58 -11.13 -48.03
CA GLU A 223 -28.64 -12.49 -48.55
C GLU A 223 -30.08 -13.06 -48.54
N ALA A 224 -31.05 -12.33 -48.01
CA ALA A 224 -32.45 -12.66 -47.94
C ALA A 224 -33.25 -11.91 -49.00
#